data_969d6aa918f845f8a9a7a7a86dba70cc
#
_entry.id   969d6aa918f845f8a9a7a7a86dba70cc
#
_cell.length_a   1.000
_cell.length_b   1.000
_cell.length_c   1.000
_cell.angle_alpha   90.00
_cell.angle_beta   90.00
_cell.angle_gamma   90.00
#
_symmetry.space_group_name_H-M   'P 1'
#
loop_
_entity.id
_entity.type
_entity.pdbx_description
1 polymer ?
#
loop_
_entity_poly.entity_id
_entity_poly.type
_entity_poly.pdbx_seq_one_letter_code
_entity_poly.pdbx_strand_id
1 'polypeptide(L)'
;MEIEQTVNKRKKITRLLLILLMILLSLGCIKYLISKSKKYISENGKSSMGAVVEQIQQTYDLQVSGYYSQLQLVEEFLLHERELSLETDVNKSFFEAWEKESESTLIFLRENGQAISAGGTKMRIDMPSKLLLDLKNGYNIGKLVRLDYDQKKKDGYLVAIPCQEYTINGETYTAIGTVYDHSKLDSMLKLKGYDGKAYLFMLDNDGNITYTNQSGDKYQRNYSLLKHLKGEQAITEEEADWFKKKFDNRESGVALLGKQNPYYLGYCPIESNNTILVCIVAKGVVDNVLMDYQKTVLFTTILMAGFILLLFAGLFYSISRLSLADQKAEYEKRKNELHLQTMKEMEVVNQKLKKAKNVATEALQTAENANKAKTDFLSNMSHDI
;
A
#
# COMPACT_ATOMS: atom_id res chain seq x y z
N MET A 1 -44.39 -42.20 11.88
CA MET A 1 -44.13 -41.68 10.50
C MET A 1 -44.24 -40.15 10.42
N GLU A 2 -45.32 -39.48 10.87
CA GLU A 2 -45.46 -38.01 10.84
C GLU A 2 -44.49 -37.24 11.74
N ILE A 3 -44.23 -37.73 12.94
CA ILE A 3 -43.26 -37.11 13.88
C ILE A 3 -41.83 -37.19 13.36
N GLU A 4 -41.47 -38.23 12.68
CA GLU A 4 -40.14 -38.44 12.09
C GLU A 4 -39.89 -37.54 10.86
N GLN A 5 -40.92 -37.33 10.04
CA GLN A 5 -40.86 -36.37 8.92
C GLN A 5 -40.72 -34.93 9.41
N THR A 6 -41.38 -34.55 10.49
CA THR A 6 -41.27 -33.21 11.10
C THR A 6 -39.89 -32.95 11.73
N VAL A 7 -39.26 -33.94 12.38
CA VAL A 7 -37.91 -33.85 12.95
C VAL A 7 -36.89 -33.71 11.80
N ASN A 8 -37.01 -34.45 10.73
CA ASN A 8 -36.12 -34.38 9.58
C ASN A 8 -36.24 -33.04 8.83
N LYS A 9 -37.45 -32.49 8.75
CA LYS A 9 -37.69 -31.15 8.15
C LYS A 9 -37.09 -30.02 9.01
N ARG A 10 -37.21 -30.10 10.33
CA ARG A 10 -36.55 -29.13 11.27
C ARG A 10 -35.02 -29.21 11.16
N LYS A 11 -34.43 -30.38 11.14
CA LYS A 11 -32.95 -30.55 10.95
C LYS A 11 -32.49 -29.97 9.61
N LYS A 12 -33.23 -30.13 8.52
CA LYS A 12 -32.92 -29.50 7.23
C LYS A 12 -32.97 -27.99 7.27
N ILE A 13 -33.99 -27.41 7.90
CA ILE A 13 -34.17 -25.96 8.05
C ILE A 13 -33.04 -25.36 8.89
N THR A 14 -32.69 -25.99 10.02
CA THR A 14 -31.59 -25.53 10.89
C THR A 14 -30.25 -25.55 10.14
N ARG A 15 -30.02 -26.57 9.30
CA ARG A 15 -28.81 -26.64 8.47
C ARG A 15 -28.76 -25.53 7.42
N LEU A 16 -29.87 -25.24 6.78
CA LEU A 16 -29.98 -24.17 5.78
C LEU A 16 -29.77 -22.79 6.40
N LEU A 17 -30.29 -22.56 7.60
CA LEU A 17 -30.08 -21.36 8.42
C LEU A 17 -28.61 -21.18 8.82
N LEU A 18 -27.91 -22.26 9.20
CA LEU A 18 -26.49 -22.23 9.51
C LEU A 18 -25.62 -21.83 8.30
N ILE A 19 -25.93 -22.42 7.13
CA ILE A 19 -25.21 -22.05 5.89
C ILE A 19 -25.49 -20.58 5.54
N LEU A 20 -26.72 -20.12 5.64
CA LEU A 20 -27.08 -18.72 5.39
C LEU A 20 -26.36 -17.76 6.34
N LEU A 21 -26.27 -18.10 7.62
CA LEU A 21 -25.56 -17.34 8.63
C LEU A 21 -24.05 -17.24 8.30
N MET A 22 -23.43 -18.34 7.87
CA MET A 22 -22.02 -18.37 7.47
C MET A 22 -21.77 -17.48 6.24
N ILE A 23 -22.67 -17.48 5.25
CA ILE A 23 -22.57 -16.62 4.08
C ILE A 23 -22.70 -15.15 4.48
N LEU A 24 -23.65 -14.80 5.35
CA LEU A 24 -23.83 -13.44 5.86
C LEU A 24 -22.60 -12.95 6.66
N LEU A 25 -22.02 -13.81 7.49
CA LEU A 25 -20.78 -13.49 8.22
C LEU A 25 -19.60 -13.27 7.26
N SER A 26 -19.43 -14.10 6.24
CA SER A 26 -18.36 -13.94 5.25
C SER A 26 -18.51 -12.66 4.45
N LEU A 27 -19.71 -12.30 4.02
CA LEU A 27 -20.01 -11.02 3.34
C LEU A 27 -19.76 -9.82 4.26
N GLY A 28 -20.09 -9.92 5.54
CA GLY A 28 -19.81 -8.90 6.55
C GLY A 28 -18.30 -8.68 6.74
N CYS A 29 -17.52 -9.76 6.83
CA CYS A 29 -16.06 -9.71 6.90
C CYS A 29 -15.43 -9.06 5.65
N ILE A 30 -15.90 -9.43 4.46
CA ILE A 30 -15.40 -8.85 3.20
C ILE A 30 -15.69 -7.35 3.16
N LYS A 31 -16.92 -6.91 3.50
CA LYS A 31 -17.28 -5.49 3.55
C LYS A 31 -16.42 -4.72 4.57
N TYR A 32 -16.19 -5.29 5.74
CA TYR A 32 -15.33 -4.71 6.78
C TYR A 32 -13.88 -4.56 6.28
N LEU A 33 -13.32 -5.60 5.65
CA LEU A 33 -11.98 -5.57 5.08
C LEU A 33 -11.82 -4.51 4.00
N ILE A 34 -12.79 -4.39 3.08
CA ILE A 34 -12.79 -3.35 2.04
C ILE A 34 -12.81 -1.94 2.65
N SER A 35 -13.64 -1.72 3.66
CA SER A 35 -13.74 -0.42 4.33
C SER A 35 -12.44 -0.06 5.07
N LYS A 36 -11.89 -1.00 5.82
CA LYS A 36 -10.62 -0.83 6.55
C LYS A 36 -9.45 -0.62 5.59
N SER A 37 -9.45 -1.33 4.47
CA SER A 37 -8.47 -1.22 3.40
C SER A 37 -8.43 0.19 2.80
N LYS A 38 -9.58 0.80 2.49
CA LYS A 38 -9.64 2.18 1.98
C LYS A 38 -9.04 3.21 2.95
N LYS A 39 -9.31 3.07 4.24
CA LYS A 39 -8.72 3.94 5.27
C LYS A 39 -7.21 3.75 5.34
N TYR A 40 -6.75 2.53 5.32
CA TYR A 40 -5.33 2.16 5.34
C TYR A 40 -4.56 2.69 4.12
N ILE A 41 -5.16 2.65 2.90
CA ILE A 41 -4.58 3.25 1.69
C ILE A 41 -4.35 4.75 1.90
N SER A 42 -5.36 5.47 2.38
CA SER A 42 -5.25 6.92 2.55
C SER A 42 -4.20 7.31 3.61
N GLU A 43 -4.10 6.57 4.71
CA GLU A 43 -3.10 6.78 5.76
C GLU A 43 -1.70 6.45 5.26
N ASN A 44 -1.54 5.32 4.59
CA ASN A 44 -0.25 4.93 3.98
C ASN A 44 0.14 5.84 2.82
N GLY A 45 -0.81 6.35 2.04
CA GLY A 45 -0.56 7.33 1.00
C GLY A 45 0.09 8.60 1.56
N LYS A 46 -0.43 9.13 2.67
CA LYS A 46 0.19 10.27 3.38
C LYS A 46 1.59 9.94 3.88
N SER A 47 1.75 8.80 4.54
CA SER A 47 3.04 8.36 5.08
C SER A 47 4.08 8.14 3.97
N SER A 48 3.69 7.48 2.89
CA SER A 48 4.55 7.26 1.72
C SER A 48 4.97 8.58 1.07
N MET A 49 4.03 9.52 0.93
CA MET A 49 4.33 10.84 0.37
C MET A 49 5.29 11.62 1.28
N GLY A 50 5.10 11.57 2.60
CA GLY A 50 6.00 12.17 3.57
C GLY A 50 7.42 11.64 3.46
N ALA A 51 7.57 10.31 3.42
CA ALA A 51 8.86 9.66 3.27
C ALA A 51 9.57 10.03 1.94
N VAL A 52 8.82 10.15 0.84
CA VAL A 52 9.37 10.57 -0.46
C VAL A 52 9.88 12.00 -0.41
N VAL A 53 9.11 12.94 0.16
CA VAL A 53 9.52 14.36 0.27
C VAL A 53 10.74 14.50 1.16
N GLU A 54 10.77 13.80 2.29
CA GLU A 54 11.90 13.78 3.20
C GLU A 54 13.17 13.18 2.55
N GLN A 55 13.01 12.09 1.79
CA GLN A 55 14.13 11.49 1.05
C GLN A 55 14.72 12.44 0.01
N ILE A 56 13.87 13.18 -0.72
CA ILE A 56 14.34 14.19 -1.70
C ILE A 56 15.08 15.30 -0.97
N GLN A 57 14.54 15.81 0.11
CA GLN A 57 15.15 16.84 0.93
C GLN A 57 16.52 16.40 1.44
N GLN A 58 16.63 15.22 2.04
CA GLN A 58 17.89 14.69 2.54
C GLN A 58 18.93 14.50 1.41
N THR A 59 18.48 13.98 0.26
CA THR A 59 19.36 13.81 -0.90
C THR A 59 19.88 15.16 -1.41
N TYR A 60 19.00 16.15 -1.50
CA TYR A 60 19.35 17.51 -1.92
C TYR A 60 20.34 18.15 -0.94
N ASP A 61 20.03 18.15 0.36
CA ASP A 61 20.89 18.74 1.40
C ASP A 61 22.27 18.09 1.43
N LEU A 62 22.33 16.76 1.29
CA LEU A 62 23.59 16.03 1.24
C LEU A 62 24.45 16.44 0.03
N GLN A 63 23.84 16.59 -1.15
CA GLN A 63 24.55 16.99 -2.36
C GLN A 63 25.03 18.44 -2.28
N VAL A 64 24.17 19.35 -1.82
CA VAL A 64 24.52 20.77 -1.68
C VAL A 64 25.62 20.96 -0.62
N SER A 65 25.55 20.25 0.49
CA SER A 65 26.62 20.24 1.50
C SER A 65 27.94 19.71 0.93
N GLY A 66 27.87 18.69 0.07
CA GLY A 66 29.03 18.18 -0.65
C GLY A 66 29.66 19.26 -1.56
N TYR A 67 28.84 20.03 -2.26
CA TYR A 67 29.35 21.15 -3.08
C TYR A 67 29.98 22.27 -2.23
N TYR A 68 29.41 22.62 -1.09
CA TYR A 68 30.05 23.57 -0.17
C TYR A 68 31.42 23.08 0.30
N SER A 69 31.50 21.80 0.68
CA SER A 69 32.79 21.20 1.10
C SER A 69 33.81 21.21 -0.02
N GLN A 70 33.39 20.97 -1.26
CA GLN A 70 34.28 21.06 -2.42
C GLN A 70 34.77 22.51 -2.63
N LEU A 71 33.90 23.51 -2.52
CA LEU A 71 34.29 24.93 -2.65
C LEU A 71 35.25 25.34 -1.53
N GLN A 72 35.07 24.82 -0.31
CA GLN A 72 36.03 25.04 0.79
C GLN A 72 37.41 24.52 0.46
N LEU A 73 37.53 23.36 -0.21
CA LEU A 73 38.82 22.84 -0.68
C LEU A 73 39.46 23.76 -1.73
N VAL A 74 38.66 24.36 -2.61
CA VAL A 74 39.15 25.37 -3.57
C VAL A 74 39.66 26.60 -2.81
N GLU A 75 38.91 27.10 -1.85
CA GLU A 75 39.35 28.22 -1.01
C GLU A 75 40.66 27.89 -0.27
N GLU A 76 40.75 26.71 0.30
CA GLU A 76 41.98 26.26 1.01
C GLU A 76 43.19 26.16 0.09
N PHE A 77 42.99 25.70 -1.16
CA PHE A 77 44.06 25.72 -2.19
C PHE A 77 44.53 27.16 -2.50
N LEU A 78 43.64 28.12 -2.50
CA LEU A 78 43.90 29.52 -2.86
C LEU A 78 44.33 30.39 -1.67
N LEU A 79 44.35 29.86 -0.44
CA LEU A 79 44.55 30.63 0.83
C LEU A 79 45.84 31.48 0.85
N HIS A 80 46.84 31.13 0.08
CA HIS A 80 48.16 31.79 0.06
C HIS A 80 48.27 32.87 -1.04
N GLU A 81 47.28 32.99 -1.94
CA GLU A 81 47.30 33.90 -3.06
C GLU A 81 46.27 35.04 -2.88
N ARG A 82 46.70 36.23 -2.39
CA ARG A 82 45.83 37.40 -2.32
C ARG A 82 45.61 38.07 -3.67
N GLU A 83 46.65 38.09 -4.52
CA GLU A 83 46.55 38.50 -5.93
C GLU A 83 46.51 37.24 -6.80
N LEU A 84 45.30 36.85 -7.16
CA LEU A 84 45.07 35.63 -7.90
C LEU A 84 45.23 35.87 -9.42
N SER A 85 46.25 35.29 -10.02
CA SER A 85 46.38 35.22 -11.46
C SER A 85 45.70 33.96 -12.01
N LEU A 86 44.67 34.14 -12.82
CA LEU A 86 43.97 33.03 -13.47
C LEU A 86 44.79 32.36 -14.58
N GLU A 87 45.85 33.03 -15.05
CA GLU A 87 46.64 32.59 -16.20
C GLU A 87 47.90 31.82 -15.81
N THR A 88 48.22 31.68 -14.53
CA THR A 88 49.38 30.85 -14.13
C THR A 88 49.10 29.38 -14.49
N ASP A 89 50.16 28.68 -14.97
CA ASP A 89 50.03 27.27 -15.40
C ASP A 89 49.42 26.38 -14.29
N VAL A 90 49.74 26.66 -13.03
CA VAL A 90 49.25 25.92 -11.87
C VAL A 90 47.78 26.14 -11.67
N ASN A 91 47.35 27.40 -11.60
CA ASN A 91 45.93 27.76 -11.36
C ASN A 91 45.07 27.33 -12.54
N LYS A 92 45.53 27.56 -13.75
CA LYS A 92 44.82 27.14 -14.96
C LYS A 92 44.63 25.63 -15.01
N SER A 93 45.67 24.85 -14.77
CA SER A 93 45.56 23.38 -14.74
C SER A 93 44.64 22.88 -13.65
N PHE A 94 44.66 23.52 -12.45
CA PHE A 94 43.77 23.18 -11.35
C PHE A 94 42.31 23.48 -11.71
N PHE A 95 42.04 24.67 -12.23
CA PHE A 95 40.67 25.07 -12.59
C PHE A 95 40.09 24.22 -13.75
N GLU A 96 40.88 23.93 -14.76
CA GLU A 96 40.48 23.05 -15.86
C GLU A 96 40.17 21.62 -15.37
N ALA A 97 40.97 21.09 -14.48
CA ALA A 97 40.71 19.78 -13.85
C ALA A 97 39.42 19.80 -13.02
N TRP A 98 39.25 20.85 -12.21
CA TRP A 98 38.06 21.06 -11.41
C TRP A 98 36.78 21.11 -12.25
N GLU A 99 36.76 22.00 -13.28
CA GLU A 99 35.59 22.18 -14.14
C GLU A 99 35.23 20.90 -14.89
N LYS A 100 36.24 20.12 -15.29
CA LYS A 100 36.03 18.84 -15.96
C LYS A 100 35.46 17.78 -15.03
N GLU A 101 35.94 17.69 -13.79
CA GLU A 101 35.52 16.66 -12.83
C GLU A 101 34.14 17.02 -12.23
N SER A 102 33.89 18.28 -11.90
CA SER A 102 32.67 18.76 -11.30
C SER A 102 31.52 18.96 -12.30
N GLU A 103 31.79 18.92 -13.61
CA GLU A 103 30.84 19.29 -14.68
C GLU A 103 30.19 20.65 -14.44
N SER A 104 30.97 21.63 -13.96
CA SER A 104 30.49 22.95 -13.55
C SER A 104 31.49 24.03 -13.89
N THR A 105 31.07 25.29 -13.85
CA THR A 105 31.96 26.45 -14.04
C THR A 105 32.28 27.06 -12.68
N LEU A 106 33.55 27.10 -12.33
CA LEU A 106 34.04 27.79 -11.13
C LEU A 106 34.06 29.30 -11.38
N ILE A 107 33.53 30.05 -10.43
CA ILE A 107 33.39 31.52 -10.53
C ILE A 107 33.84 32.20 -9.24
N PHE A 108 34.30 33.45 -9.39
CA PHE A 108 34.54 34.38 -8.31
C PHE A 108 33.50 35.49 -8.37
N LEU A 109 32.89 35.80 -7.23
CA LEU A 109 31.76 36.75 -7.15
C LEU A 109 32.15 38.00 -6.36
N ARG A 110 31.61 39.13 -6.81
CA ARG A 110 31.67 40.43 -6.15
C ARG A 110 30.38 40.73 -5.42
N GLU A 111 30.42 41.61 -4.45
CA GLU A 111 29.24 42.07 -3.68
C GLU A 111 28.12 42.69 -4.56
N ASN A 112 28.41 43.10 -5.79
CA ASN A 112 27.44 43.70 -6.71
C ASN A 112 26.83 42.71 -7.71
N GLY A 113 27.12 41.40 -7.59
CA GLY A 113 26.65 40.34 -8.49
C GLY A 113 27.45 40.20 -9.78
N GLN A 114 28.54 40.97 -9.95
CA GLN A 114 29.48 40.69 -11.02
C GLN A 114 30.32 39.49 -10.66
N ALA A 115 30.68 38.68 -11.66
CA ALA A 115 31.49 37.51 -11.49
C ALA A 115 32.49 37.33 -12.64
N ILE A 116 33.55 36.58 -12.36
CA ILE A 116 34.48 36.12 -13.36
C ILE A 116 34.62 34.61 -13.22
N SER A 117 34.59 33.89 -14.34
CA SER A 117 34.89 32.45 -14.33
C SER A 117 36.38 32.21 -14.13
N ALA A 118 36.76 31.02 -13.68
CA ALA A 118 38.14 30.59 -13.62
C ALA A 118 38.82 30.64 -15.01
N GLY A 119 38.08 30.49 -16.10
CA GLY A 119 38.55 30.70 -17.46
C GLY A 119 38.61 32.17 -17.92
N GLY A 120 38.42 33.15 -17.00
CA GLY A 120 38.53 34.58 -17.29
C GLY A 120 37.28 35.24 -17.91
N THR A 121 36.23 34.52 -18.12
CA THR A 121 34.97 35.08 -18.70
C THR A 121 34.22 35.92 -17.69
N LYS A 122 34.02 37.21 -17.98
CA LYS A 122 33.21 38.09 -17.13
C LYS A 122 31.74 37.82 -17.35
N MET A 123 30.97 37.78 -16.27
CA MET A 123 29.53 37.57 -16.29
C MET A 123 28.83 38.39 -15.21
N ARG A 124 27.53 38.55 -15.34
CA ARG A 124 26.68 39.10 -14.31
C ARG A 124 25.68 38.06 -13.87
N ILE A 125 25.57 37.91 -12.55
CA ILE A 125 24.58 37.02 -11.96
C ILE A 125 23.42 37.85 -11.46
N ASP A 126 22.24 37.60 -12.01
CA ASP A 126 21.01 38.26 -11.59
C ASP A 126 20.56 37.60 -10.28
N MET A 127 20.99 38.18 -9.17
CA MET A 127 20.66 37.74 -7.82
C MET A 127 19.85 38.81 -7.07
N PRO A 128 18.84 38.42 -6.30
CA PRO A 128 18.18 39.32 -5.36
C PRO A 128 19.19 39.90 -4.37
N SER A 129 19.03 41.18 -4.01
CA SER A 129 19.93 41.89 -3.06
C SER A 129 20.08 41.17 -1.73
N LYS A 130 19.07 40.42 -1.31
CA LYS A 130 19.11 39.57 -0.10
C LYS A 130 20.17 38.48 -0.18
N LEU A 131 20.32 37.81 -1.33
CA LEU A 131 21.33 36.75 -1.48
C LEU A 131 22.75 37.29 -1.48
N LEU A 132 22.97 38.46 -2.07
CA LEU A 132 24.25 39.16 -1.98
C LEU A 132 24.57 39.54 -0.54
N LEU A 133 23.57 39.96 0.21
CA LEU A 133 23.70 40.28 1.64
C LEU A 133 23.97 39.01 2.46
N ASP A 134 23.33 37.88 2.16
CA ASP A 134 23.56 36.60 2.83
C ASP A 134 25.04 36.17 2.64
N LEU A 135 25.59 36.21 1.43
CA LEU A 135 27.02 35.94 1.18
C LEU A 135 27.91 36.89 1.98
N LYS A 136 27.61 38.18 1.97
CA LYS A 136 28.37 39.17 2.74
C LYS A 136 28.34 38.90 4.25
N ASN A 137 27.23 38.37 4.77
CA ASN A 137 27.08 38.00 6.16
C ASN A 137 27.66 36.61 6.51
N GLY A 138 28.37 35.98 5.59
CA GLY A 138 29.02 34.71 5.83
C GLY A 138 28.15 33.46 5.60
N TYR A 139 26.98 33.61 4.96
CA TYR A 139 26.09 32.49 4.68
C TYR A 139 26.37 31.89 3.28
N ASN A 140 26.37 30.57 3.22
CA ASN A 140 26.43 29.83 1.96
C ASN A 140 25.10 29.94 1.20
N ILE A 141 25.18 29.95 -0.12
CA ILE A 141 23.99 29.98 -0.97
C ILE A 141 23.99 28.82 -1.98
N GLY A 142 22.79 28.23 -2.22
CA GLY A 142 22.56 27.24 -3.25
C GLY A 142 21.23 27.57 -3.95
N LYS A 143 21.26 28.32 -5.05
CA LYS A 143 20.04 28.78 -5.71
C LYS A 143 20.14 28.80 -7.22
N LEU A 144 18.98 28.70 -7.83
CA LEU A 144 18.82 28.90 -9.25
C LEU A 144 18.88 30.40 -9.56
N VAL A 145 19.81 30.77 -10.43
CA VAL A 145 20.11 32.14 -10.85
C VAL A 145 20.07 32.28 -12.35
N ARG A 146 19.92 33.52 -12.81
CA ARG A 146 20.09 33.86 -14.20
C ARG A 146 21.48 34.43 -14.40
N LEU A 147 22.20 33.83 -15.32
CA LEU A 147 23.54 34.26 -15.77
C LEU A 147 23.41 35.09 -17.02
N ASP A 148 24.06 36.21 -17.04
CA ASP A 148 24.16 37.09 -18.23
C ASP A 148 25.64 37.21 -18.65
N TYR A 149 26.02 36.56 -19.73
CA TYR A 149 27.36 36.62 -20.32
C TYR A 149 27.27 36.60 -21.83
N ASP A 150 28.11 37.37 -22.51
CA ASP A 150 28.18 37.47 -23.96
C ASP A 150 26.81 37.72 -24.61
N GLN A 151 25.99 38.58 -24.01
CA GLN A 151 24.62 38.89 -24.46
C GLN A 151 23.66 37.66 -24.46
N LYS A 152 24.08 36.56 -23.85
CA LYS A 152 23.25 35.37 -23.65
C LYS A 152 22.78 35.32 -22.21
N LYS A 153 21.52 34.99 -22.01
CA LYS A 153 20.93 34.72 -20.70
C LYS A 153 20.69 33.23 -20.57
N LYS A 154 21.31 32.65 -19.58
CA LYS A 154 21.12 31.21 -19.26
C LYS A 154 20.78 31.05 -17.78
N ASP A 155 19.87 30.14 -17.49
CA ASP A 155 19.61 29.75 -16.11
C ASP A 155 20.61 28.70 -15.67
N GLY A 156 21.14 28.85 -14.46
CA GLY A 156 22.09 27.93 -13.86
C GLY A 156 21.84 27.77 -12.36
N TYR A 157 22.25 26.66 -11.80
CA TYR A 157 22.22 26.43 -10.37
C TYR A 157 23.55 26.86 -9.75
N LEU A 158 23.50 27.96 -9.00
CA LEU A 158 24.67 28.54 -8.32
C LEU A 158 24.78 27.96 -6.91
N VAL A 159 25.95 27.44 -6.59
CA VAL A 159 26.38 27.15 -5.23
C VAL A 159 27.57 28.08 -4.92
N ALA A 160 27.50 28.85 -3.84
CA ALA A 160 28.60 29.77 -3.49
C ALA A 160 28.82 29.81 -1.98
N ILE A 161 30.05 30.04 -1.59
CA ILE A 161 30.50 30.27 -0.22
C ILE A 161 31.18 31.65 -0.13
N PRO A 162 31.05 32.35 0.97
CA PRO A 162 31.89 33.52 1.23
C PRO A 162 33.35 33.05 1.36
N CYS A 163 34.25 33.87 0.91
CA CYS A 163 35.71 33.60 1.02
C CYS A 163 36.45 34.84 1.45
N GLN A 164 37.75 34.67 1.70
CA GLN A 164 38.64 35.81 1.84
C GLN A 164 38.64 36.65 0.55
N GLU A 165 39.05 37.93 0.67
CA GLU A 165 39.14 38.80 -0.49
C GLU A 165 40.27 38.38 -1.42
N TYR A 166 39.91 38.15 -2.69
CA TYR A 166 40.86 37.91 -3.78
C TYR A 166 40.85 39.08 -4.75
N THR A 167 41.99 39.55 -5.16
CA THR A 167 42.13 40.54 -6.23
C THR A 167 42.47 39.84 -7.53
N ILE A 168 41.57 39.96 -8.54
CA ILE A 168 41.74 39.39 -9.86
C ILE A 168 41.64 40.55 -10.89
N ASN A 169 42.71 40.79 -11.64
CA ASN A 169 42.76 41.88 -12.62
C ASN A 169 42.39 43.26 -12.00
N GLY A 170 42.82 43.54 -10.76
CA GLY A 170 42.55 44.81 -10.07
C GLY A 170 41.12 44.95 -9.50
N GLU A 171 40.30 43.93 -9.57
CA GLU A 171 38.93 43.89 -9.01
C GLU A 171 38.88 42.91 -7.83
N THR A 172 38.17 43.29 -6.75
CA THR A 172 38.06 42.47 -5.54
C THR A 172 36.83 41.59 -5.57
N TYR A 173 37.03 40.32 -5.23
CA TYR A 173 35.98 39.26 -5.14
C TYR A 173 35.95 38.73 -3.72
N THR A 174 34.75 38.48 -3.23
CA THR A 174 34.46 38.14 -1.81
C THR A 174 33.73 36.82 -1.63
N ALA A 175 33.41 36.13 -2.72
CA ALA A 175 32.84 34.79 -2.66
C ALA A 175 33.33 33.92 -3.83
N ILE A 176 33.45 32.63 -3.57
CA ILE A 176 33.74 31.60 -4.57
C ILE A 176 32.47 30.80 -4.78
N GLY A 177 32.16 30.50 -6.03
CA GLY A 177 31.01 29.71 -6.37
C GLY A 177 31.26 28.78 -7.54
N THR A 178 30.34 27.86 -7.71
CA THR A 178 30.27 27.02 -8.89
C THR A 178 28.86 27.09 -9.49
N VAL A 179 28.81 27.11 -10.80
CA VAL A 179 27.56 27.14 -11.55
C VAL A 179 27.40 25.84 -12.30
N TYR A 180 26.33 25.13 -11.97
CA TYR A 180 25.90 23.93 -12.66
C TYR A 180 24.83 24.25 -13.71
N ASP A 181 24.73 23.41 -14.73
CA ASP A 181 23.60 23.47 -15.65
C ASP A 181 22.30 23.19 -14.92
N HIS A 182 21.18 23.76 -15.39
CA HIS A 182 19.86 23.54 -14.82
C HIS A 182 19.50 22.05 -14.71
N SER A 183 19.92 21.24 -15.68
CA SER A 183 19.71 19.79 -15.69
C SER A 183 20.31 19.07 -14.50
N LYS A 184 21.32 19.65 -13.84
CA LYS A 184 21.91 19.10 -12.62
C LYS A 184 20.89 19.16 -11.47
N LEU A 185 20.22 20.30 -11.32
CA LEU A 185 19.16 20.46 -10.33
C LEU A 185 17.99 19.49 -10.60
N ASP A 186 17.62 19.33 -11.88
CA ASP A 186 16.61 18.33 -12.26
C ASP A 186 17.01 16.91 -11.85
N SER A 187 18.31 16.57 -11.97
CA SER A 187 18.81 15.27 -11.56
C SER A 187 18.81 15.06 -10.04
N MET A 188 19.13 16.11 -9.26
CA MET A 188 19.12 16.12 -7.80
C MET A 188 17.71 15.96 -7.24
N LEU A 189 16.74 16.60 -7.91
CA LEU A 189 15.33 16.61 -7.50
C LEU A 189 14.48 15.57 -8.25
N LYS A 190 15.12 14.63 -8.95
CA LYS A 190 14.41 13.61 -9.72
C LYS A 190 13.65 12.65 -8.83
N LEU A 191 12.34 12.70 -8.90
CA LEU A 191 11.45 11.75 -8.28
C LEU A 191 11.52 10.40 -9.01
N LYS A 192 12.08 9.39 -8.35
CA LYS A 192 11.96 7.99 -8.73
C LYS A 192 10.64 7.46 -8.15
N GLY A 193 9.56 7.67 -8.85
CA GLY A 193 8.24 7.24 -8.39
C GLY A 193 7.17 8.05 -9.10
N TYR A 194 5.94 7.62 -8.98
CA TYR A 194 4.75 8.27 -9.56
C TYR A 194 4.80 8.49 -11.08
N ASP A 195 5.67 7.79 -11.81
CA ASP A 195 5.77 7.79 -13.30
C ASP A 195 5.80 9.18 -13.92
N GLY A 196 6.51 10.14 -13.31
CA GLY A 196 6.59 11.52 -13.79
C GLY A 196 5.31 12.35 -13.59
N LYS A 197 4.33 11.84 -12.83
CA LYS A 197 3.05 12.52 -12.52
C LYS A 197 3.10 13.33 -11.22
N ALA A 198 4.28 13.53 -10.67
CA ALA A 198 4.50 14.35 -9.49
C ALA A 198 5.04 15.72 -9.90
N TYR A 199 4.44 16.76 -9.35
CA TYR A 199 4.90 18.14 -9.50
C TYR A 199 5.76 18.51 -8.32
N LEU A 200 7.00 18.91 -8.57
CA LEU A 200 7.94 19.33 -7.56
C LEU A 200 8.22 20.83 -7.70
N PHE A 201 8.21 21.52 -6.56
CA PHE A 201 8.47 22.94 -6.46
C PHE A 201 9.48 23.20 -5.35
N MET A 202 10.38 24.17 -5.57
CA MET A 202 11.09 24.85 -4.49
C MET A 202 10.52 26.25 -4.35
N LEU A 203 10.22 26.63 -3.13
CA LEU A 203 9.66 27.93 -2.81
C LEU A 203 10.66 28.73 -1.98
N ASP A 204 10.66 30.05 -2.18
CA ASP A 204 11.31 30.97 -1.25
C ASP A 204 10.48 31.15 0.05
N ASN A 205 10.98 31.97 0.98
CA ASN A 205 10.30 32.23 2.24
C ASN A 205 8.96 32.97 2.07
N ASP A 206 8.74 33.61 0.92
CA ASP A 206 7.49 34.31 0.60
C ASP A 206 6.49 33.37 -0.11
N GLY A 207 6.87 32.10 -0.33
CA GLY A 207 6.05 31.10 -1.02
C GLY A 207 6.04 31.23 -2.53
N ASN A 208 7.00 31.98 -3.11
CA ASN A 208 7.14 32.10 -4.55
C ASN A 208 7.96 30.94 -5.12
N ILE A 209 7.60 30.49 -6.32
CA ILE A 209 8.26 29.39 -7.00
C ILE A 209 9.64 29.84 -7.46
N THR A 210 10.69 29.21 -6.94
CA THR A 210 12.08 29.40 -7.38
C THR A 210 12.50 28.32 -8.36
N TYR A 211 11.93 27.12 -8.26
CA TYR A 211 12.15 26.00 -9.16
C TYR A 211 10.89 25.16 -9.31
N THR A 212 10.73 24.56 -10.48
CA THR A 212 9.73 23.49 -10.74
C THR A 212 10.26 22.52 -11.78
N ASN A 213 9.95 21.25 -11.63
CA ASN A 213 10.24 20.20 -12.60
C ASN A 213 9.24 20.19 -13.78
N GLN A 214 8.31 21.13 -13.80
CA GLN A 214 7.33 21.28 -14.87
C GLN A 214 7.87 22.20 -15.95
N SER A 215 7.90 21.71 -17.19
CA SER A 215 8.15 22.54 -18.36
C SER A 215 6.82 23.10 -18.89
N GLY A 216 6.72 24.42 -18.98
CA GLY A 216 5.56 25.13 -19.55
C GLY A 216 5.15 26.37 -18.76
N ASP A 217 4.25 27.18 -19.35
CA ASP A 217 3.83 28.48 -18.80
C ASP A 217 2.92 28.39 -17.57
N LYS A 218 2.53 27.19 -17.18
CA LYS A 218 1.56 27.00 -16.10
C LYS A 218 2.08 27.44 -14.72
N TYR A 219 3.36 27.23 -14.45
CA TYR A 219 4.00 27.59 -13.19
C TYR A 219 5.20 28.48 -13.43
N GLN A 220 4.97 29.78 -13.39
CA GLN A 220 6.03 30.75 -13.65
C GLN A 220 6.87 30.99 -12.39
N ARG A 221 8.19 31.22 -12.57
CA ARG A 221 9.08 31.67 -11.50
C ARG A 221 8.61 32.99 -10.90
N ASN A 222 8.91 33.18 -9.64
CA ASN A 222 8.54 34.35 -8.83
C ASN A 222 7.02 34.55 -8.68
N TYR A 223 6.23 33.51 -9.01
CA TYR A 223 4.80 33.52 -8.77
C TYR A 223 4.46 32.67 -7.53
N SER A 224 3.55 33.16 -6.69
CA SER A 224 3.17 32.45 -5.47
C SER A 224 2.42 31.15 -5.81
N LEU A 225 2.96 30.01 -5.37
CA LEU A 225 2.32 28.69 -5.55
C LEU A 225 0.93 28.65 -4.90
N LEU A 226 0.79 29.20 -3.68
CA LEU A 226 -0.50 29.18 -2.96
C LEU A 226 -1.56 30.04 -3.68
N LYS A 227 -1.18 31.21 -4.23
CA LYS A 227 -2.09 32.02 -5.06
C LYS A 227 -2.50 31.28 -6.33
N HIS A 228 -1.58 30.55 -6.95
CA HIS A 228 -1.89 29.75 -8.14
C HIS A 228 -2.88 28.65 -7.84
N LEU A 229 -2.63 27.85 -6.81
CA LEU A 229 -3.51 26.76 -6.37
C LEU A 229 -4.90 27.27 -5.97
N LYS A 230 -4.97 28.45 -5.34
CA LYS A 230 -6.23 29.13 -5.02
C LYS A 230 -6.96 29.59 -6.28
N GLY A 231 -6.27 30.18 -7.24
CA GLY A 231 -6.85 30.61 -8.51
C GLY A 231 -7.44 29.45 -9.33
N GLU A 232 -6.84 28.26 -9.25
CA GLU A 232 -7.37 27.03 -9.84
C GLU A 232 -8.47 26.35 -9.00
N GLN A 233 -8.90 26.94 -7.89
CA GLN A 233 -9.85 26.35 -6.93
C GLN A 233 -9.39 25.00 -6.36
N ALA A 234 -8.10 24.75 -6.40
CA ALA A 234 -7.48 23.54 -5.88
C ALA A 234 -7.38 23.57 -4.35
N ILE A 235 -7.25 24.77 -3.76
CA ILE A 235 -7.30 25.00 -2.30
C ILE A 235 -8.25 26.16 -1.97
N THR A 236 -8.79 26.13 -0.76
CA THR A 236 -9.56 27.24 -0.18
C THR A 236 -8.64 28.34 0.36
N GLU A 237 -9.22 29.51 0.70
CA GLU A 237 -8.50 30.59 1.40
C GLU A 237 -7.92 30.10 2.73
N GLU A 238 -8.74 29.41 3.51
CA GLU A 238 -8.35 28.87 4.83
C GLU A 238 -7.18 27.87 4.72
N GLU A 239 -7.20 27.01 3.68
CA GLU A 239 -6.11 26.08 3.40
C GLU A 239 -4.83 26.81 2.98
N ALA A 240 -4.94 27.88 2.17
CA ALA A 240 -3.79 28.69 1.78
C ALA A 240 -3.14 29.39 2.99
N ASP A 241 -3.94 29.97 3.86
CA ASP A 241 -3.46 30.62 5.09
C ASP A 241 -2.83 29.60 6.06
N TRP A 242 -3.44 28.41 6.15
CA TRP A 242 -2.88 27.32 6.95
C TRP A 242 -1.50 26.91 6.44
N PHE A 243 -1.33 26.74 5.11
CA PHE A 243 -0.03 26.42 4.53
C PHE A 243 0.99 27.50 4.72
N LYS A 244 0.60 28.77 4.50
CA LYS A 244 1.49 29.90 4.75
C LYS A 244 2.05 29.85 6.16
N LYS A 245 1.20 29.63 7.15
CA LYS A 245 1.61 29.50 8.56
C LYS A 245 2.56 28.34 8.79
N LYS A 246 2.35 27.18 8.11
CA LYS A 246 3.25 26.03 8.18
C LYS A 246 4.61 26.33 7.54
N PHE A 247 4.61 27.03 6.40
CA PHE A 247 5.83 27.44 5.72
C PHE A 247 6.62 28.46 6.56
N ASP A 248 5.94 29.44 7.14
CA ASP A 248 6.57 30.44 8.01
C ASP A 248 7.21 29.78 9.25
N ASN A 249 6.56 28.75 9.81
CA ASN A 249 7.08 27.97 10.95
C ASN A 249 8.13 26.91 10.54
N ARG A 250 8.45 26.77 9.25
CA ARG A 250 9.37 25.74 8.71
C ARG A 250 9.00 24.30 9.16
N GLU A 251 7.70 24.02 9.17
CA GLU A 251 7.22 22.68 9.48
C GLU A 251 7.25 21.78 8.24
N SER A 252 7.41 20.48 8.44
CA SER A 252 7.24 19.45 7.41
C SER A 252 5.92 18.71 7.60
N GLY A 253 5.36 18.18 6.50
CA GLY A 253 4.14 17.41 6.59
C GLY A 253 3.51 17.06 5.25
N VAL A 254 2.37 16.36 5.33
CA VAL A 254 1.55 16.00 4.16
C VAL A 254 0.09 16.32 4.42
N ALA A 255 -0.52 17.03 3.50
CA ALA A 255 -1.95 17.31 3.50
C ALA A 255 -2.64 16.65 2.30
N LEU A 256 -3.89 16.25 2.48
CA LEU A 256 -4.79 15.83 1.40
C LEU A 256 -5.74 16.99 1.10
N LEU A 257 -5.73 17.48 -0.10
CA LEU A 257 -6.43 18.67 -0.56
C LEU A 257 -7.32 18.38 -1.76
N GLY A 258 -8.26 19.28 -2.01
CA GLY A 258 -9.16 19.19 -3.16
C GLY A 258 -10.34 18.25 -2.94
N LYS A 259 -11.58 18.76 -3.07
CA LYS A 259 -12.81 17.96 -2.89
C LYS A 259 -13.16 17.12 -4.12
N GLN A 260 -13.04 17.70 -5.32
CA GLN A 260 -13.40 17.01 -6.58
C GLN A 260 -12.24 16.20 -7.16
N ASN A 261 -11.03 16.77 -7.19
CA ASN A 261 -9.82 16.13 -7.66
C ASN A 261 -8.78 16.13 -6.53
N PRO A 262 -8.87 15.20 -5.58
CA PRO A 262 -7.99 15.21 -4.42
C PRO A 262 -6.54 14.90 -4.82
N TYR A 263 -5.60 15.60 -4.18
CA TYR A 263 -4.18 15.40 -4.33
C TYR A 263 -3.47 15.46 -2.97
N TYR A 264 -2.36 14.76 -2.87
CA TYR A 264 -1.45 14.90 -1.74
C TYR A 264 -0.49 16.05 -2.02
N LEU A 265 -0.33 16.91 -1.04
CA LEU A 265 0.68 17.96 -1.00
C LEU A 265 1.62 17.63 0.16
N GLY A 266 2.83 17.23 -0.15
CA GLY A 266 3.92 17.07 0.81
C GLY A 266 4.81 18.30 0.80
N TYR A 267 5.28 18.75 1.97
CA TYR A 267 6.15 19.89 2.11
C TYR A 267 7.20 19.65 3.17
N CYS A 268 8.40 20.17 2.95
CA CYS A 268 9.53 20.03 3.85
C CYS A 268 10.48 21.25 3.67
N PRO A 269 10.96 21.87 4.76
CA PRO A 269 11.96 22.90 4.67
C PRO A 269 13.31 22.32 4.26
N ILE A 270 14.03 23.04 3.42
CA ILE A 270 15.43 22.78 3.07
C ILE A 270 16.28 23.80 3.81
N GLU A 271 17.15 23.33 4.70
CA GLU A 271 17.93 24.22 5.56
C GLU A 271 19.14 24.81 4.83
N SER A 272 19.77 24.04 3.95
CA SER A 272 20.99 24.40 3.24
C SER A 272 20.85 25.68 2.38
N ASN A 273 19.63 26.03 1.92
CA ASN A 273 19.39 27.19 1.08
C ASN A 273 18.16 28.03 1.47
N ASN A 274 17.61 27.78 2.67
CA ASN A 274 16.47 28.50 3.21
C ASN A 274 15.24 28.51 2.29
N THR A 275 14.93 27.36 1.66
CA THR A 275 13.78 27.15 0.78
C THR A 275 12.82 26.11 1.35
N ILE A 276 11.67 25.96 0.74
CA ILE A 276 10.68 24.93 1.08
C ILE A 276 10.48 24.06 -0.16
N LEU A 277 10.70 22.77 0.00
CA LEU A 277 10.36 21.77 -1.00
C LEU A 277 8.87 21.45 -0.89
N VAL A 278 8.17 21.50 -2.01
CA VAL A 278 6.76 21.12 -2.10
C VAL A 278 6.60 20.10 -3.23
N CYS A 279 5.92 19.01 -2.92
CA CYS A 279 5.59 17.98 -3.89
C CYS A 279 4.08 17.78 -3.95
N ILE A 280 3.50 17.83 -5.15
CA ILE A 280 2.07 17.65 -5.39
C ILE A 280 1.87 16.43 -6.27
N VAL A 281 1.05 15.49 -5.81
CA VAL A 281 0.72 14.27 -6.55
C VAL A 281 -0.78 14.01 -6.47
N ALA A 282 -1.42 13.74 -7.61
CA ALA A 282 -2.83 13.36 -7.60
C ALA A 282 -3.07 12.12 -6.73
N LYS A 283 -4.10 12.17 -5.88
CA LYS A 283 -4.42 11.08 -4.95
C LYS A 283 -4.52 9.73 -5.66
N GLY A 284 -5.18 9.69 -6.83
CA GLY A 284 -5.32 8.48 -7.62
C GLY A 284 -4.01 7.86 -8.08
N VAL A 285 -2.96 8.68 -8.30
CA VAL A 285 -1.63 8.18 -8.67
C VAL A 285 -0.97 7.47 -7.49
N VAL A 286 -1.02 8.08 -6.30
CA VAL A 286 -0.47 7.48 -5.08
C VAL A 286 -1.26 6.24 -4.67
N ASP A 287 -2.59 6.33 -4.69
CA ASP A 287 -3.46 5.24 -4.32
C ASP A 287 -3.34 4.05 -5.28
N ASN A 288 -3.13 4.28 -6.59
CA ASN A 288 -2.99 3.19 -7.57
C ASN A 288 -1.75 2.33 -7.30
N VAL A 289 -0.63 2.92 -6.90
CA VAL A 289 0.57 2.16 -6.51
C VAL A 289 0.28 1.24 -5.32
N LEU A 290 -0.54 1.71 -4.37
CA LEU A 290 -0.95 0.93 -3.20
C LEU A 290 -2.11 -0.04 -3.52
N MET A 291 -3.00 0.33 -4.46
CA MET A 291 -4.17 -0.48 -4.84
C MET A 291 -3.80 -1.78 -5.52
N ASP A 292 -2.76 -1.85 -6.32
CA ASP A 292 -2.37 -3.10 -7.00
C ASP A 292 -1.87 -4.14 -5.99
N TYR A 293 -1.12 -3.72 -5.00
CA TYR A 293 -0.78 -4.59 -3.87
C TYR A 293 -2.03 -5.05 -3.10
N GLN A 294 -2.96 -4.13 -2.85
CA GLN A 294 -4.20 -4.44 -2.11
C GLN A 294 -5.17 -5.32 -2.89
N LYS A 295 -5.28 -5.17 -4.21
CA LYS A 295 -6.06 -6.09 -5.05
C LYS A 295 -5.55 -7.53 -4.89
N THR A 296 -4.23 -7.71 -4.85
CA THR A 296 -3.62 -9.03 -4.64
C THR A 296 -3.95 -9.57 -3.23
N VAL A 297 -3.83 -8.75 -2.19
CA VAL A 297 -4.19 -9.13 -0.82
C VAL A 297 -5.68 -9.43 -0.68
N LEU A 298 -6.55 -8.62 -1.28
CA LEU A 298 -7.99 -8.83 -1.26
C LEU A 298 -8.37 -10.12 -1.99
N PHE A 299 -7.79 -10.35 -3.18
CA PHE A 299 -8.01 -11.56 -3.96
C PHE A 299 -7.59 -12.82 -3.21
N THR A 300 -6.40 -12.82 -2.61
CA THR A 300 -5.92 -13.96 -1.80
C THR A 300 -6.80 -14.19 -0.56
N THR A 301 -7.29 -13.13 0.08
CA THR A 301 -8.20 -13.23 1.23
C THR A 301 -9.55 -13.83 0.83
N ILE A 302 -10.12 -13.41 -0.31
CA ILE A 302 -11.38 -13.97 -0.85
C ILE A 302 -11.18 -15.45 -1.22
N LEU A 303 -10.06 -15.80 -1.83
CA LEU A 303 -9.71 -17.18 -2.18
C LEU A 303 -9.60 -18.06 -0.92
N MET A 304 -8.90 -17.60 0.12
CA MET A 304 -8.84 -18.29 1.41
C MET A 304 -10.21 -18.46 2.06
N ALA A 305 -11.03 -17.41 2.08
CA ALA A 305 -12.40 -17.50 2.61
C ALA A 305 -13.25 -18.51 1.83
N GLY A 306 -13.14 -18.53 0.51
CA GLY A 306 -13.79 -19.51 -0.36
C GLY A 306 -13.33 -20.95 -0.07
N PHE A 307 -12.03 -21.16 0.12
CA PHE A 307 -11.46 -22.45 0.48
C PHE A 307 -11.94 -22.95 1.85
N ILE A 308 -11.99 -22.07 2.85
CA ILE A 308 -12.52 -22.38 4.18
C ILE A 308 -14.00 -22.78 4.09
N LEU A 309 -14.82 -22.05 3.32
CA LEU A 309 -16.22 -22.40 3.10
C LEU A 309 -16.38 -23.78 2.41
N LEU A 310 -15.54 -24.13 1.44
CA LEU A 310 -15.52 -25.43 0.81
C LEU A 310 -15.14 -26.55 1.78
N LEU A 311 -14.16 -26.32 2.65
CA LEU A 311 -13.79 -27.29 3.70
C LEU A 311 -14.95 -27.53 4.67
N PHE A 312 -15.62 -26.46 5.12
CA PHE A 312 -16.80 -26.58 5.98
C PHE A 312 -17.96 -27.32 5.27
N ALA A 313 -18.20 -27.02 4.00
CA ALA A 313 -19.21 -27.74 3.21
C ALA A 313 -18.89 -29.24 3.07
N GLY A 314 -17.61 -29.59 2.85
CA GLY A 314 -17.12 -30.94 2.80
C GLY A 314 -17.26 -31.69 4.11
N LEU A 315 -16.84 -31.08 5.21
CA LEU A 315 -17.03 -31.62 6.56
C LEU A 315 -18.52 -31.85 6.90
N PHE A 316 -19.33 -30.84 6.56
CA PHE A 316 -20.77 -30.94 6.79
C PHE A 316 -21.43 -32.05 5.97
N TYR A 317 -21.00 -32.22 4.69
CA TYR A 317 -21.42 -33.33 3.85
C TYR A 317 -21.01 -34.69 4.43
N SER A 318 -19.76 -34.82 4.91
CA SER A 318 -19.25 -36.04 5.57
C SER A 318 -20.04 -36.39 6.82
N ILE A 319 -20.26 -35.42 7.71
CA ILE A 319 -21.04 -35.63 8.94
C ILE A 319 -22.50 -36.03 8.59
N SER A 320 -23.09 -35.41 7.57
CA SER A 320 -24.43 -35.74 7.11
C SER A 320 -24.51 -37.18 6.56
N ARG A 321 -23.48 -37.63 5.85
CA ARG A 321 -23.38 -39.00 5.33
C ARG A 321 -23.20 -40.03 6.44
N LEU A 322 -22.34 -39.75 7.43
CA LEU A 322 -22.18 -40.61 8.61
C LEU A 322 -23.51 -40.73 9.38
N SER A 323 -24.18 -39.62 9.64
CA SER A 323 -25.49 -39.64 10.32
C SER A 323 -26.57 -40.47 9.58
N LEU A 324 -26.55 -40.44 8.24
CA LEU A 324 -27.42 -41.25 7.39
C LEU A 324 -27.06 -42.73 7.45
N ALA A 325 -25.77 -43.07 7.51
CA ALA A 325 -25.28 -44.44 7.63
C ALA A 325 -25.64 -45.00 8.98
N ASP A 326 -25.46 -44.25 10.09
CA ASP A 326 -25.87 -44.65 11.44
C ASP A 326 -27.39 -44.90 11.54
N GLN A 327 -28.20 -44.02 10.93
CA GLN A 327 -29.67 -44.23 10.87
C GLN A 327 -30.06 -45.53 10.13
N LYS A 328 -29.35 -45.82 8.99
CA LYS A 328 -29.58 -47.06 8.26
C LYS A 328 -29.20 -48.28 9.06
N ALA A 329 -28.04 -48.22 9.73
CA ALA A 329 -27.58 -49.30 10.56
C ALA A 329 -28.53 -49.58 11.74
N GLU A 330 -29.05 -48.54 12.37
CA GLU A 330 -30.03 -48.65 13.47
C GLU A 330 -31.38 -49.21 12.98
N TYR A 331 -31.83 -48.78 11.77
CA TYR A 331 -33.03 -49.32 11.14
C TYR A 331 -32.86 -50.81 10.81
N GLU A 332 -31.75 -51.22 10.24
CA GLU A 332 -31.50 -52.67 9.96
C GLU A 332 -31.40 -53.49 11.25
N LYS A 333 -30.80 -52.96 12.31
CA LYS A 333 -30.74 -53.60 13.58
C LYS A 333 -32.14 -53.84 14.15
N ARG A 334 -32.99 -52.80 14.19
CA ARG A 334 -34.39 -52.96 14.63
C ARG A 334 -35.20 -53.93 13.76
N LYS A 335 -35.00 -53.93 12.46
CA LYS A 335 -35.62 -54.90 11.55
C LYS A 335 -35.20 -56.32 11.83
N ASN A 336 -33.94 -56.56 12.11
CA ASN A 336 -33.43 -57.87 12.46
C ASN A 336 -33.90 -58.35 13.83
N GLU A 337 -34.00 -57.46 14.84
CA GLU A 337 -34.55 -57.74 16.14
C GLU A 337 -36.05 -58.16 16.05
N LEU A 338 -36.86 -57.42 15.23
CA LEU A 338 -38.23 -57.72 14.99
C LEU A 338 -38.40 -59.06 14.27
N HIS A 339 -37.54 -59.33 13.27
CA HIS A 339 -37.56 -60.62 12.56
C HIS A 339 -37.23 -61.81 13.49
N LEU A 340 -36.23 -61.64 14.35
CA LEU A 340 -35.87 -62.65 15.37
C LEU A 340 -37.02 -62.89 16.33
N GLN A 341 -37.75 -61.84 16.77
CA GLN A 341 -38.90 -61.97 17.62
C GLN A 341 -40.04 -62.70 16.94
N THR A 342 -40.33 -62.39 15.68
CA THR A 342 -41.36 -63.10 14.87
C THR A 342 -41.00 -64.57 14.69
N MET A 343 -39.74 -64.91 14.44
CA MET A 343 -39.31 -66.32 14.34
C MET A 343 -39.53 -67.07 15.68
N LYS A 344 -39.19 -66.46 16.81
CA LYS A 344 -39.44 -67.07 18.13
C LYS A 344 -40.92 -67.32 18.37
N GLU A 345 -41.77 -66.38 18.05
CA GLU A 345 -43.25 -66.47 18.14
C GLU A 345 -43.75 -67.61 17.24
N MET A 346 -43.27 -67.72 16.00
CA MET A 346 -43.61 -68.75 15.06
C MET A 346 -43.17 -70.15 15.55
N GLU A 347 -41.98 -70.24 16.19
CA GLU A 347 -41.51 -71.48 16.76
C GLU A 347 -42.41 -71.96 17.91
N VAL A 348 -42.84 -71.04 18.81
CA VAL A 348 -43.80 -71.33 19.85
C VAL A 348 -45.12 -71.78 19.31
N VAL A 349 -45.63 -71.15 18.25
CA VAL A 349 -46.87 -71.57 17.55
C VAL A 349 -46.73 -72.98 16.95
N ASN A 350 -45.61 -73.27 16.25
CA ASN A 350 -45.32 -74.56 15.66
C ASN A 350 -45.21 -75.66 16.73
N GLN A 351 -44.62 -75.38 17.91
CA GLN A 351 -44.59 -76.35 19.03
C GLN A 351 -45.99 -76.62 19.58
N LYS A 352 -46.83 -75.57 19.71
CA LYS A 352 -48.25 -75.77 20.11
C LYS A 352 -49.04 -76.59 19.07
N LEU A 353 -48.82 -76.29 17.79
CA LEU A 353 -49.47 -77.04 16.71
C LEU A 353 -49.04 -78.50 16.69
N LYS A 354 -47.74 -78.79 16.92
CA LYS A 354 -47.23 -80.15 17.03
C LYS A 354 -47.84 -80.91 18.18
N LYS A 355 -47.95 -80.27 19.40
CA LYS A 355 -48.63 -80.87 20.55
C LYS A 355 -50.12 -81.14 20.29
N ALA A 356 -50.84 -80.16 19.64
CA ALA A 356 -52.23 -80.33 19.30
C ALA A 356 -52.45 -81.51 18.31
N LYS A 357 -51.54 -81.59 17.31
CA LYS A 357 -51.57 -82.70 16.33
C LYS A 357 -51.32 -84.02 16.97
N ASN A 358 -50.39 -84.14 17.92
CA ASN A 358 -50.12 -85.40 18.65
C ASN A 358 -51.35 -85.79 19.47
N VAL A 359 -51.97 -84.89 20.24
CA VAL A 359 -53.19 -85.12 21.01
C VAL A 359 -54.34 -85.50 20.07
N ALA A 360 -54.51 -84.91 18.95
CA ALA A 360 -55.54 -85.33 17.99
C ALA A 360 -55.28 -86.71 17.41
N THR A 361 -54.02 -87.07 17.14
CA THR A 361 -53.63 -88.38 16.62
C THR A 361 -53.90 -89.47 17.67
N GLU A 362 -53.54 -89.25 19.00
CA GLU A 362 -53.81 -90.11 20.05
C GLU A 362 -55.33 -90.31 20.30
N ALA A 363 -56.09 -89.22 20.19
CA ALA A 363 -57.57 -89.30 20.30
C ALA A 363 -58.19 -90.11 19.16
N LEU A 364 -57.67 -89.92 17.94
CA LEU A 364 -58.10 -90.71 16.76
C LEU A 364 -57.81 -92.18 16.96
N GLN A 365 -56.61 -92.56 17.43
CA GLN A 365 -56.19 -93.92 17.64
C GLN A 365 -57.02 -94.57 18.74
N THR A 366 -57.34 -93.80 19.81
CA THR A 366 -58.24 -94.28 20.89
C THR A 366 -59.65 -94.48 20.37
N ALA A 367 -60.18 -93.67 19.54
CA ALA A 367 -61.50 -93.79 18.93
C ALA A 367 -61.52 -95.00 17.92
N GLU A 368 -60.47 -95.23 17.20
CA GLU A 368 -60.32 -96.37 16.32
C GLU A 368 -60.29 -97.68 17.08
N ASN A 369 -59.53 -97.73 18.16
CA ASN A 369 -59.48 -98.91 19.08
C ASN A 369 -60.82 -99.18 19.76
N ALA A 370 -61.49 -98.11 20.16
CA ALA A 370 -62.86 -98.26 20.77
C ALA A 370 -63.85 -98.75 19.69
N ASN A 371 -63.74 -98.25 18.44
CA ASN A 371 -64.61 -98.73 17.37
C ASN A 371 -64.31 -100.14 16.99
N LYS A 372 -63.03 -100.57 16.98
CA LYS A 372 -62.67 -102.00 16.75
C LYS A 372 -63.19 -102.87 17.87
N ALA A 373 -62.99 -102.48 19.16
CA ALA A 373 -63.57 -103.27 20.26
C ALA A 373 -65.07 -103.40 20.17
N LYS A 374 -65.80 -102.29 19.78
CA LYS A 374 -67.23 -102.30 19.55
C LYS A 374 -67.62 -103.26 18.40
N THR A 375 -66.83 -103.27 17.35
CA THR A 375 -67.11 -104.22 16.20
C THR A 375 -66.81 -105.64 16.59
N ASP A 376 -65.73 -105.90 17.30
CA ASP A 376 -65.44 -107.25 17.81
C ASP A 376 -66.48 -107.73 18.80
N PHE A 377 -66.95 -106.82 19.66
CA PHE A 377 -68.05 -107.13 20.61
C PHE A 377 -69.35 -107.46 19.86
N LEU A 378 -69.74 -106.69 18.85
CA LEU A 378 -70.95 -106.95 18.00
C LEU A 378 -70.80 -108.22 17.19
N SER A 379 -69.60 -108.54 16.71
CA SER A 379 -69.33 -109.79 15.99
C SER A 379 -69.43 -111.03 16.88
N ASN A 380 -68.92 -110.96 18.09
CA ASN A 380 -69.03 -112.06 19.00
C ASN A 380 -70.49 -112.26 19.47
N MET A 381 -71.24 -111.14 19.69
CA MET A 381 -72.64 -111.32 20.04
C MET A 381 -73.53 -111.88 18.84
N SER A 382 -73.04 -111.64 17.65
CA SER A 382 -73.75 -112.20 16.46
C SER A 382 -73.43 -113.68 16.19
N HIS A 383 -72.46 -114.21 16.86
CA HIS A 383 -72.04 -115.63 16.72
C HIS A 383 -72.71 -116.56 17.79
N ASP A 384 -73.25 -115.87 18.87
CA ASP A 384 -73.93 -116.61 19.99
C ASP A 384 -75.49 -116.56 19.88
N ILE A 385 -76.06 -116.16 18.76
CA ILE A 385 -77.43 -116.24 18.41
C ILE A 385 -77.57 -117.13 17.16
#